data_509c3e950b4ae5d7f3993554b78a1373
#
_entry.id   509c3e950b4ae5d7f3993554b78a1373
#
_cell.length_a   1.000
_cell.length_b   1.000
_cell.length_c   1.000
_cell.angle_alpha   90.00
_cell.angle_beta   90.00
_cell.angle_gamma   90.00
#
_symmetry.space_group_name_H-M   'P 1'
#
loop_
_entity.id
_entity.type
_entity.pdbx_description
1 polymer ?
#
loop_
_entity_poly.entity_id
_entity_poly.type
_entity_poly.pdbx_seq_one_letter_code
_entity_poly.pdbx_strand_id
1 'polypeptide(L)'
;MNTTNLVDVVAANIRAEAARRGLYQGDIASALGLQQATISKRWRGGRAWPLEDLPTVADVLGVSVAYLVTDNSGTPSIELRPRQDSNLQPRD
;
A
#
# COMPACT_ATOMS: atom_id res chain seq x y z
N MET A 1 -24.57 4.46 -0.57
CA MET A 1 -23.51 4.05 -1.46
C MET A 1 -22.19 4.68 -1.08
N ASN A 2 -21.23 3.90 -1.10
CA ASN A 2 -19.94 4.33 -0.63
C ASN A 2 -19.07 4.74 -1.81
N THR A 3 -18.65 5.98 -1.81
CA THR A 3 -17.76 6.46 -2.85
C THR A 3 -16.32 6.35 -2.35
N THR A 4 -15.56 5.50 -2.97
CA THR A 4 -14.18 5.30 -2.60
C THR A 4 -13.34 6.42 -3.19
N ASN A 5 -12.63 7.12 -2.32
CA ASN A 5 -11.73 8.18 -2.72
C ASN A 5 -10.38 7.57 -3.11
N LEU A 6 -9.95 7.80 -4.34
CA LEU A 6 -8.71 7.21 -4.81
C LEU A 6 -7.49 7.64 -3.99
N VAL A 7 -7.47 8.87 -3.51
CA VAL A 7 -6.38 9.33 -2.63
C VAL A 7 -6.29 8.44 -1.40
N ASP A 8 -7.43 8.14 -0.79
CA ASP A 8 -7.47 7.29 0.39
C ASP A 8 -7.10 5.85 0.06
N VAL A 9 -7.54 5.36 -1.08
CA VAL A 9 -7.21 4.00 -1.53
C VAL A 9 -5.70 3.83 -1.66
N VAL A 10 -5.07 4.76 -2.36
CA VAL A 10 -3.62 4.69 -2.57
C VAL A 10 -2.88 4.77 -1.23
N ALA A 11 -3.26 5.71 -0.38
CA ALA A 11 -2.61 5.87 0.92
C ALA A 11 -2.76 4.59 1.76
N ALA A 12 -3.95 4.02 1.79
CA ALA A 12 -4.21 2.81 2.56
C ALA A 12 -3.39 1.63 2.03
N ASN A 13 -3.31 1.48 0.72
CA ASN A 13 -2.54 0.40 0.12
C ASN A 13 -1.06 0.53 0.42
N ILE A 14 -0.54 1.74 0.35
CA ILE A 14 0.88 1.99 0.65
C ILE A 14 1.17 1.65 2.11
N ARG A 15 0.31 2.12 3.04
CA ARG A 15 0.50 1.82 4.46
C ARG A 15 0.47 0.31 4.73
N ALA A 16 -0.49 -0.38 4.13
CA ALA A 16 -0.64 -1.80 4.35
C ALA A 16 0.56 -2.58 3.82
N GLU A 17 1.02 -2.25 2.62
CA GLU A 17 2.16 -2.97 2.04
C GLU A 17 3.45 -2.66 2.76
N ALA A 18 3.63 -1.41 3.18
CA ALA A 18 4.81 -1.04 3.96
C ALA A 18 4.84 -1.81 5.28
N ALA A 19 3.70 -1.90 5.95
CA ALA A 19 3.61 -2.63 7.20
C ALA A 19 3.98 -4.11 7.02
N ARG A 20 3.50 -4.72 5.94
CA ARG A 20 3.83 -6.12 5.66
C ARG A 20 5.32 -6.35 5.47
N ARG A 21 6.02 -5.36 4.98
CA ARG A 21 7.44 -5.46 4.66
C ARG A 21 8.36 -4.84 5.71
N GLY A 22 7.77 -4.34 6.81
CA GLY A 22 8.55 -3.71 7.86
C GLY A 22 9.18 -2.39 7.43
N LEU A 23 8.57 -1.70 6.49
CA LEU A 23 9.08 -0.42 6.00
C LEU A 23 8.36 0.72 6.69
N TYR A 24 9.05 1.85 6.79
CA TYR A 24 8.54 3.05 7.46
C TYR A 24 8.49 4.21 6.48
N GLN A 25 7.85 5.29 6.93
CA GLN A 25 7.75 6.51 6.12
C GLN A 25 9.10 6.99 5.63
N GLY A 26 10.11 6.91 6.50
CA GLY A 26 11.46 7.34 6.15
C GLY A 26 12.06 6.56 4.98
N ASP A 27 11.71 5.28 4.87
CA ASP A 27 12.21 4.46 3.77
C ASP A 27 11.65 4.95 2.44
N ILE A 28 10.37 5.29 2.42
CA ILE A 28 9.73 5.81 1.23
C ILE A 28 10.26 7.21 0.91
N ALA A 29 10.41 8.05 1.94
CA ALA A 29 10.95 9.39 1.75
C ALA A 29 12.34 9.34 1.13
N SER A 30 13.19 8.44 1.62
CA SER A 30 14.52 8.24 1.09
C SER A 30 14.48 7.83 -0.39
N ALA A 31 13.62 6.89 -0.72
CA ALA A 31 13.51 6.39 -2.08
C ALA A 31 13.09 7.47 -3.05
N LEU A 32 12.26 8.39 -2.59
CA LEU A 32 11.74 9.48 -3.43
C LEU A 32 12.61 10.75 -3.37
N GLY A 33 13.57 10.79 -2.45
CA GLY A 33 14.38 11.99 -2.27
C GLY A 33 13.60 13.14 -1.68
N LEU A 34 12.60 12.85 -0.86
CA LEU A 34 11.72 13.86 -0.27
C LEU A 34 11.89 13.90 1.24
N GLN A 35 11.45 15.00 1.82
CA GLN A 35 11.46 15.16 3.27
C GLN A 35 10.36 14.31 3.89
N GLN A 36 10.62 13.82 5.10
CA GLN A 36 9.65 12.97 5.78
C GLN A 36 8.34 13.71 6.06
N ALA A 37 8.39 15.02 6.30
CA ALA A 37 7.17 15.79 6.54
C ALA A 37 6.23 15.72 5.33
N THR A 38 6.79 15.75 4.12
CA THR A 38 6.01 15.61 2.89
C THR A 38 5.37 14.24 2.80
N ILE A 39 6.15 13.20 3.08
CA ILE A 39 5.65 11.83 3.03
C ILE A 39 4.60 11.59 4.11
N SER A 40 4.80 12.17 5.29
CA SER A 40 3.86 11.99 6.39
C SER A 40 2.45 12.44 6.02
N LYS A 41 2.33 13.56 5.32
CA LYS A 41 1.02 14.06 4.88
C LYS A 41 0.37 13.11 3.88
N ARG A 42 1.15 12.61 2.93
CA ARG A 42 0.66 11.65 1.94
C ARG A 42 0.30 10.32 2.60
N TRP A 43 1.09 9.93 3.58
CA TRP A 43 0.92 8.69 4.32
C TRP A 43 -0.46 8.61 4.98
N ARG A 44 -0.87 9.72 5.56
CA ARG A 44 -2.16 9.78 6.28
C ARG A 44 -3.35 10.01 5.35
N GLY A 45 -3.10 10.24 4.07
CA GLY A 45 -4.16 10.55 3.12
C GLY A 45 -4.55 12.02 3.10
N GLY A 46 -3.80 12.87 3.82
CA GLY A 46 -4.08 14.30 3.82
C GLY A 46 -3.64 15.01 2.55
N ARG A 47 -2.83 14.36 1.75
CA ARG A 47 -2.37 14.88 0.46
C ARG A 47 -2.21 13.69 -0.49
N ALA A 48 -2.59 13.89 -1.74
CA ALA A 48 -2.51 12.84 -2.73
C ALA A 48 -1.07 12.46 -3.04
N TRP A 49 -0.85 11.17 -3.31
CA TRP A 49 0.41 10.71 -3.85
C TRP A 49 0.46 11.11 -5.33
N PRO A 50 1.48 11.85 -5.77
CA PRO A 50 1.57 12.20 -7.17
C PRO A 50 1.69 10.97 -8.05
N LEU A 51 1.04 11.02 -9.20
CA LEU A 51 1.04 9.89 -10.11
C LEU A 51 2.47 9.53 -10.53
N GLU A 52 3.31 10.52 -10.73
CA GLU A 52 4.69 10.28 -11.18
C GLU A 52 5.55 9.61 -10.11
N ASP A 53 5.15 9.64 -8.84
CA ASP A 53 5.90 8.98 -7.76
C ASP A 53 5.47 7.54 -7.53
N LEU A 54 4.31 7.16 -8.04
CA LEU A 54 3.78 5.82 -7.79
C LEU A 54 4.67 4.69 -8.31
N PRO A 55 5.30 4.80 -9.48
CA PRO A 55 6.19 3.72 -9.92
C PRO A 55 7.33 3.45 -8.95
N THR A 56 7.93 4.50 -8.39
CA THR A 56 9.01 4.34 -7.41
C THR A 56 8.50 3.70 -6.13
N VAL A 57 7.35 4.17 -5.64
CA VAL A 57 6.75 3.62 -4.42
C VAL A 57 6.38 2.14 -4.65
N ALA A 58 5.77 1.83 -5.78
CA ALA A 58 5.40 0.46 -6.11
C ALA A 58 6.62 -0.44 -6.15
N ASP A 59 7.70 0.05 -6.73
CA ASP A 59 8.93 -0.71 -6.82
C ASP A 59 9.52 -1.00 -5.43
N VAL A 60 9.54 0.00 -4.56
CA VAL A 60 10.01 -0.19 -3.18
C VAL A 60 9.16 -1.22 -2.46
N LEU A 61 7.86 -1.19 -2.68
CA LEU A 61 6.93 -2.10 -2.02
C LEU A 61 6.81 -3.46 -2.71
N GLY A 62 7.40 -3.60 -3.90
CA GLY A 62 7.34 -4.86 -4.62
C GLY A 62 5.96 -5.19 -5.18
N VAL A 63 5.18 -4.17 -5.50
CA VAL A 63 3.84 -4.34 -6.08
C VAL A 63 3.75 -3.53 -7.37
N SER A 64 2.66 -3.73 -8.11
CA SER A 64 2.42 -2.94 -9.32
C SER A 64 1.74 -1.62 -8.96
N VAL A 65 1.85 -0.64 -9.86
CA VAL A 65 1.10 0.61 -9.71
C VAL A 65 -0.40 0.30 -9.75
N ALA A 66 -0.81 -0.63 -10.60
CA ALA A 66 -2.22 -1.04 -10.68
C ALA A 66 -2.74 -1.52 -9.31
N TYR A 67 -1.91 -2.26 -8.58
CA TYR A 67 -2.29 -2.72 -7.25
C TYR A 67 -2.56 -1.53 -6.31
N LEU A 68 -1.69 -0.52 -6.37
CA LEU A 68 -1.80 0.63 -5.48
C LEU A 68 -3.06 1.45 -5.72
N VAL A 69 -3.57 1.46 -6.96
CA VAL A 69 -4.76 2.25 -7.28
C VAL A 69 -6.04 1.43 -7.26
N THR A 70 -5.97 0.18 -6.86
CA THR A 70 -7.13 -0.70 -6.74
C THR A 70 -7.55 -0.81 -5.29
N ASP A 71 -8.84 -0.70 -5.04
CA ASP A 71 -9.36 -0.86 -3.68
C ASP A 71 -9.26 -2.34 -3.29
N ASN A 72 -8.29 -2.65 -2.45
CA ASN A 72 -8.04 -4.01 -2.00
C ASN A 72 -8.66 -4.32 -0.65
N SER A 73 -9.31 -3.34 -0.03
CA SER A 73 -9.75 -3.48 1.35
C SER A 73 -10.87 -4.49 1.53
N GLY A 74 -11.71 -4.67 0.52
CA GLY A 74 -12.80 -5.62 0.60
C GLY A 74 -12.47 -6.97 0.01
N THR A 75 -11.25 -7.19 -0.41
CA THR A 75 -10.83 -8.42 -1.09
C THR A 75 -10.35 -9.44 -0.08
N PRO A 76 -10.88 -10.68 -0.13
CA PRO A 76 -10.29 -11.73 0.70
C PRO A 76 -8.86 -11.93 0.27
N SER A 77 -8.08 -12.02 1.14
CA SER A 77 -6.66 -12.11 0.76
C SER A 77 -6.32 -13.50 0.28
N ILE A 78 -6.74 -13.09 -0.12
CA ILE A 78 -6.64 -13.79 -0.35
C ILE A 78 -6.16 -14.33 -0.37
N GLU A 79 -6.26 -14.32 -0.39
CA GLU A 79 -6.16 -14.85 -0.37
C GLU A 79 -5.55 -15.13 -0.58
N LEU A 80 -5.29 -15.20 -0.33
CA LEU A 80 -4.97 -15.61 -0.48
C LEU A 80 -4.37 -16.16 -0.26
N ARG A 81 -4.26 -16.26 0.00
CA ARG A 81 -4.16 -16.90 0.37
C ARG A 81 -3.77 -17.53 0.62
N PRO A 82 -3.69 -17.64 1.02
CA PRO A 82 -3.67 -18.45 1.35
C PRO A 82 -3.41 -19.03 1.71
N ARG A 83 -3.47 -18.99 1.96
CA ARG A 83 -3.67 -19.71 2.37
C ARG A 83 -3.42 -20.22 2.72
N GLN A 84 -3.41 -19.99 3.14
CA GLN A 84 -3.66 -20.69 3.50
C GLN A 84 -3.64 -21.19 3.76
N ASP A 85 -3.47 -20.97 4.02
CA ASP A 85 -3.85 -21.77 4.30
C ASP A 85 -3.81 -22.22 4.59
N SER A 86 -3.66 -22.03 4.88
CA SER A 86 -4.04 -22.71 5.15
C SER A 86 -4.05 -23.18 5.46
N ASN A 87 -4.01 -22.87 5.66
CA ASN A 87 -4.38 -23.59 5.92
C ASN A 87 -4.37 -24.09 6.03
N LEU A 88 -4.29 -23.79 6.10
CA LEU A 88 -4.55 -24.51 6.19
C LEU A 88 -4.41 -25.18 6.43
N GLN A 89 -4.43 -25.23 6.69
CA GLN A 89 -4.53 -26.00 6.93
C GLN A 89 -4.45 -26.62 7.26
N PRO A 90 -4.47 -26.76 7.44
CA PRO A 90 -4.56 -27.47 7.80
C PRO A 90 -4.46 -28.02 8.03
N ARG A 91 -4.33 -27.98 8.20
CA ARG A 91 -4.34 -28.61 8.37
C ARG A 91 -4.22 -28.94 8.48
N ASP A 92 -4.09 -28.76 8.68
CA ASP A 92 -4.18 -29.17 8.72
C ASP A 92 -4.17 -29.43 8.71
#